data_6be3cf6122211fef64fbab59e0a8518b
#
_entry.id   6be3cf6122211fef64fbab59e0a8518b
#
_cell.length_a   1.000
_cell.length_b   1.000
_cell.length_c   1.000
_cell.angle_alpha   90.00
_cell.angle_beta   90.00
_cell.angle_gamma   90.00
#
_symmetry.space_group_name_H-M   'P 1'
#
loop_
_entity.id
_entity.type
_entity.pdbx_description
1 polymer ?
#
loop_
_entity_poly.entity_id
_entity_poly.type
_entity_poly.pdbx_seq_one_letter_code
_entity_poly.pdbx_strand_id
1 'polypeptide(L)'
;MKIDHLIGGKAVASPRRFETIDPATREVLAEVAWGGEAEVHAAVAAAKAAFPAWAGRPATERARLMRRLGDLIAQHVPELANTETRDTGQVIAQTGKQLVPRAADNFHYFAEMCTRVDGHTYPTPTHLNYTLYHPVGVCALISPWNVPFMTATWKVAPALAFGNTAVLKMSELSPLTAARLGELALEAGVPPGVLNVVHGDGRDTGEPLCRHPDVRAISFTGSTATGNRIVQAAGLKKFSMELGGKSPFVVFDDADFERALDAAVFMIFSNNGERCTAGSRILVQRPIYARFADRFAERAK
;
A
#
# COMPACT_ATOMS: atom_id res chain seq x y z
N MET A 1 -12.78 19.14 -7.30
CA MET A 1 -13.51 17.85 -7.21
C MET A 1 -13.77 17.53 -5.75
N LYS A 2 -14.83 16.78 -5.42
CA LYS A 2 -15.07 16.31 -4.03
C LYS A 2 -14.86 14.82 -3.96
N ILE A 3 -14.12 14.36 -2.96
CA ILE A 3 -13.85 12.96 -2.67
C ILE A 3 -14.46 12.61 -1.32
N ASP A 4 -15.33 11.64 -1.29
CA ASP A 4 -15.97 11.10 -0.09
C ASP A 4 -15.31 9.80 0.36
N HIS A 5 -15.59 9.34 1.57
CA HIS A 5 -15.22 7.98 1.99
C HIS A 5 -16.00 6.96 1.16
N LEU A 6 -15.41 5.78 0.98
CA LEU A 6 -16.12 4.62 0.45
C LEU A 6 -16.40 3.64 1.58
N ILE A 7 -17.64 3.55 2.04
CA ILE A 7 -18.03 2.69 3.16
C ILE A 7 -19.23 1.82 2.75
N GLY A 8 -19.08 0.51 2.85
CA GLY A 8 -20.14 -0.41 2.46
C GLY A 8 -20.55 -0.31 0.98
N GLY A 9 -19.61 0.11 0.12
CA GLY A 9 -19.86 0.33 -1.30
C GLY A 9 -20.58 1.64 -1.65
N LYS A 10 -20.72 2.56 -0.70
CA LYS A 10 -21.38 3.84 -0.88
C LYS A 10 -20.43 4.99 -0.59
N ALA A 11 -20.59 6.10 -1.31
CA ALA A 11 -19.94 7.35 -0.97
C ALA A 11 -20.56 7.92 0.32
N VAL A 12 -19.71 8.20 1.30
CA VAL A 12 -20.11 8.74 2.61
C VAL A 12 -19.41 10.08 2.81
N ALA A 13 -20.17 11.16 2.80
CA ALA A 13 -19.67 12.50 3.01
C ALA A 13 -19.29 12.73 4.47
N SER A 14 -18.35 13.65 4.69
CA SER A 14 -18.04 14.19 6.00
C SER A 14 -18.24 15.71 5.98
N PRO A 15 -18.73 16.30 7.09
CA PRO A 15 -18.85 17.76 7.20
C PRO A 15 -17.49 18.46 7.25
N ARG A 16 -16.45 17.76 7.74
CA ARG A 16 -15.07 18.24 7.74
C ARG A 16 -14.35 17.72 6.51
N ARG A 17 -13.59 18.60 5.84
CA ARG A 17 -12.80 18.27 4.64
C ARG A 17 -11.42 18.88 4.73
N PHE A 18 -10.52 18.39 3.90
CA PHE A 18 -9.20 18.96 3.66
C PHE A 18 -8.93 19.02 2.15
N GLU A 19 -8.06 19.92 1.78
CA GLU A 19 -7.63 20.05 0.38
C GLU A 19 -6.40 19.19 0.13
N THR A 20 -6.38 18.47 -1.00
CA THR A 20 -5.15 17.94 -1.57
C THR A 20 -4.69 18.85 -2.68
N ILE A 21 -3.37 19.07 -2.76
CA ILE A 21 -2.74 20.11 -3.57
C ILE A 21 -1.69 19.49 -4.47
N ASP A 22 -1.69 19.88 -5.74
CA ASP A 22 -0.60 19.56 -6.66
C ASP A 22 0.69 20.27 -6.19
N PRO A 23 1.73 19.53 -5.78
CA PRO A 23 2.93 20.13 -5.23
C PRO A 23 3.74 20.95 -6.23
N ALA A 24 3.56 20.71 -7.54
CA ALA A 24 4.27 21.43 -8.59
C ALA A 24 3.60 22.77 -8.94
N THR A 25 2.26 22.81 -9.01
CA THR A 25 1.51 23.99 -9.42
C THR A 25 0.89 24.76 -8.25
N ARG A 26 0.73 24.13 -7.09
CA ARG A 26 0.03 24.64 -5.91
C ARG A 26 -1.50 24.73 -6.11
N GLU A 27 -2.04 24.16 -7.16
CA GLU A 27 -3.47 24.10 -7.41
C GLU A 27 -4.16 23.09 -6.49
N VAL A 28 -5.34 23.43 -6.01
CA VAL A 28 -6.21 22.50 -5.28
C VAL A 28 -6.78 21.47 -6.25
N LEU A 29 -6.47 20.19 -6.02
CA LEU A 29 -6.95 19.07 -6.83
C LEU A 29 -8.35 18.64 -6.41
N ALA A 30 -8.56 18.49 -5.11
CA ALA A 30 -9.83 18.04 -4.54
C ALA A 30 -10.01 18.48 -3.09
N GLU A 31 -11.29 18.56 -2.68
CA GLU A 31 -11.72 18.59 -1.29
C GLU A 31 -12.06 17.16 -0.84
N VAL A 32 -11.27 16.60 0.07
CA VAL A 32 -11.37 15.21 0.53
C VAL A 32 -12.06 15.16 1.89
N ALA A 33 -12.96 14.22 2.09
CA ALA A 33 -13.64 14.00 3.35
C ALA A 33 -12.63 13.69 4.47
N TRP A 34 -12.83 14.28 5.64
CA TRP A 34 -12.01 13.99 6.83
C TRP A 34 -12.78 13.06 7.75
N GLY A 35 -12.28 11.83 7.93
CA GLY A 35 -12.86 10.84 8.81
C GLY A 35 -12.33 10.94 10.24
N GLY A 36 -13.23 10.67 11.15
CA GLY A 36 -12.92 10.46 12.56
C GLY A 36 -13.30 9.06 13.02
N GLU A 37 -13.53 8.94 14.32
CA GLU A 37 -13.88 7.67 14.96
C GLU A 37 -15.22 7.08 14.43
N ALA A 38 -16.18 7.94 14.10
CA ALA A 38 -17.49 7.52 13.59
C ALA A 38 -17.39 6.85 12.21
N GLU A 39 -16.65 7.45 11.28
CA GLU A 39 -16.44 6.92 9.93
C GLU A 39 -15.60 5.64 9.97
N VAL A 40 -14.60 5.59 10.84
CA VAL A 40 -13.79 4.39 11.09
C VAL A 40 -14.67 3.25 11.61
N HIS A 41 -15.52 3.52 12.61
CA HIS A 41 -16.44 2.52 13.15
C HIS A 41 -17.40 2.00 12.08
N ALA A 42 -17.99 2.89 11.28
CA ALA A 42 -18.87 2.52 10.18
C ALA A 42 -18.16 1.66 9.12
N ALA A 43 -16.91 2.00 8.75
CA ALA A 43 -16.12 1.24 7.79
C ALA A 43 -15.75 -0.14 8.30
N VAL A 44 -15.33 -0.25 9.56
CA VAL A 44 -15.02 -1.53 10.20
C VAL A 44 -16.28 -2.39 10.36
N ALA A 45 -17.42 -1.79 10.72
CA ALA A 45 -18.71 -2.51 10.82
C ALA A 45 -19.12 -3.06 9.44
N ALA A 46 -19.00 -2.27 8.37
CA ALA A 46 -19.26 -2.72 7.00
C ALA A 46 -18.32 -3.86 6.58
N ALA A 47 -17.01 -3.76 6.89
CA ALA A 47 -16.04 -4.80 6.62
C ALA A 47 -16.34 -6.09 7.39
N LYS A 48 -16.73 -5.98 8.66
CA LYS A 48 -17.10 -7.12 9.50
C LYS A 48 -18.35 -7.82 8.99
N ALA A 49 -19.35 -7.07 8.56
CA ALA A 49 -20.58 -7.62 7.99
C ALA A 49 -20.33 -8.37 6.67
N ALA A 50 -19.43 -7.88 5.82
CA ALA A 50 -19.08 -8.51 4.54
C ALA A 50 -18.18 -9.74 4.71
N PHE A 51 -17.46 -9.85 5.82
CA PHE A 51 -16.40 -10.86 6.02
C PHE A 51 -16.88 -12.31 5.87
N PRO A 52 -17.96 -12.78 6.49
CA PRO A 52 -18.33 -14.20 6.42
C PRO A 52 -18.59 -14.67 4.97
N ALA A 53 -19.33 -13.88 4.20
CA ALA A 53 -19.65 -14.20 2.81
C ALA A 53 -18.40 -14.14 1.92
N TRP A 54 -17.49 -13.20 2.16
CA TRP A 54 -16.25 -13.08 1.40
C TRP A 54 -15.25 -14.18 1.74
N ALA A 55 -15.05 -14.48 3.02
CA ALA A 55 -14.16 -15.53 3.50
C ALA A 55 -14.63 -16.93 3.04
N GLY A 56 -15.94 -17.17 3.02
CA GLY A 56 -16.54 -18.43 2.55
C GLY A 56 -16.55 -18.59 1.02
N ARG A 57 -16.21 -17.56 0.25
CA ARG A 57 -16.17 -17.63 -1.22
C ARG A 57 -14.97 -18.47 -1.68
N PRO A 58 -15.14 -19.37 -2.67
CA PRO A 58 -14.03 -20.15 -3.21
C PRO A 58 -12.85 -19.28 -3.64
N ALA A 59 -11.62 -19.74 -3.40
CA ALA A 59 -10.41 -19.01 -3.76
C ALA A 59 -10.34 -18.68 -5.26
N THR A 60 -10.83 -19.59 -6.10
CA THR A 60 -10.92 -19.39 -7.56
C THR A 60 -11.82 -18.23 -7.97
N GLU A 61 -12.91 -18.01 -7.24
CA GLU A 61 -13.81 -16.89 -7.50
C GLU A 61 -13.19 -15.57 -7.04
N ARG A 62 -12.55 -15.56 -5.87
CA ARG A 62 -11.79 -14.37 -5.42
C ARG A 62 -10.68 -14.05 -6.41
N ALA A 63 -9.93 -15.06 -6.87
CA ALA A 63 -8.88 -14.90 -7.89
C ALA A 63 -9.41 -14.25 -9.16
N ARG A 64 -10.60 -14.67 -9.65
CA ARG A 64 -11.22 -14.07 -10.82
C ARG A 64 -11.51 -12.57 -10.63
N LEU A 65 -12.02 -12.18 -9.47
CA LEU A 65 -12.28 -10.77 -9.15
C LEU A 65 -10.98 -9.96 -9.02
N MET A 66 -9.93 -10.55 -8.42
CA MET A 66 -8.63 -9.89 -8.32
C MET A 66 -7.99 -9.69 -9.70
N ARG A 67 -8.05 -10.69 -10.61
CA ARG A 67 -7.58 -10.50 -11.99
C ARG A 67 -8.34 -9.37 -12.68
N ARG A 68 -9.68 -9.37 -12.59
CA ARG A 68 -10.49 -8.30 -13.18
C ARG A 68 -10.13 -6.92 -12.64
N LEU A 69 -9.85 -6.80 -11.34
CA LEU A 69 -9.39 -5.54 -10.76
C LEU A 69 -8.01 -5.15 -11.29
N GLY A 70 -7.07 -6.09 -11.41
CA GLY A 70 -5.78 -5.87 -12.07
C GLY A 70 -5.94 -5.40 -13.52
N ASP A 71 -6.82 -6.03 -14.28
CA ASP A 71 -7.11 -5.65 -15.68
C ASP A 71 -7.71 -4.23 -15.77
N LEU A 72 -8.62 -3.87 -14.88
CA LEU A 72 -9.17 -2.50 -14.81
C LEU A 72 -8.08 -1.47 -14.46
N ILE A 73 -7.22 -1.76 -13.50
CA ILE A 73 -6.09 -0.88 -13.20
C ILE A 73 -5.19 -0.71 -14.43
N ALA A 74 -4.87 -1.80 -15.13
CA ALA A 74 -4.06 -1.76 -16.35
C ALA A 74 -4.70 -0.92 -17.47
N GLN A 75 -6.02 -0.99 -17.62
CA GLN A 75 -6.78 -0.17 -18.59
C GLN A 75 -6.78 1.31 -18.22
N HIS A 76 -6.71 1.65 -16.93
CA HIS A 76 -6.73 3.02 -16.43
C HIS A 76 -5.34 3.58 -16.09
N VAL A 77 -4.25 2.95 -16.57
CA VAL A 77 -2.87 3.42 -16.30
C VAL A 77 -2.68 4.91 -16.63
N PRO A 78 -3.12 5.46 -17.77
CA PRO A 78 -2.92 6.88 -18.07
C PRO A 78 -3.63 7.81 -17.08
N GLU A 79 -4.87 7.50 -16.69
CA GLU A 79 -5.66 8.25 -15.68
C GLU A 79 -4.99 8.19 -14.32
N LEU A 80 -4.70 6.99 -13.83
CA LEU A 80 -4.12 6.76 -12.51
C LEU A 80 -2.71 7.35 -12.38
N ALA A 81 -1.89 7.22 -13.41
CA ALA A 81 -0.55 7.78 -13.43
C ALA A 81 -0.57 9.32 -13.40
N ASN A 82 -1.47 9.94 -14.15
CA ASN A 82 -1.64 11.40 -14.11
C ASN A 82 -2.14 11.87 -12.74
N THR A 83 -3.10 11.17 -12.16
CA THR A 83 -3.61 11.44 -10.80
C THR A 83 -2.51 11.30 -9.76
N GLU A 84 -1.76 10.20 -9.78
CA GLU A 84 -0.64 9.96 -8.86
C GLU A 84 0.46 11.03 -8.99
N THR A 85 0.82 11.40 -10.25
CA THR A 85 1.81 12.45 -10.51
C THR A 85 1.36 13.79 -9.93
N ARG A 86 0.12 14.17 -10.14
CA ARG A 86 -0.39 15.45 -9.64
C ARG A 86 -0.57 15.48 -8.12
N ASP A 87 -0.94 14.35 -7.52
CA ASP A 87 -1.18 14.24 -6.08
C ASP A 87 0.13 14.11 -5.27
N THR A 88 1.24 13.72 -5.92
CA THR A 88 2.52 13.44 -5.24
C THR A 88 3.71 14.25 -5.76
N GLY A 89 3.64 14.80 -6.96
CA GLY A 89 4.78 15.42 -7.65
C GLY A 89 5.73 14.41 -8.29
N GLN A 90 5.41 13.11 -8.30
CA GLN A 90 6.25 12.10 -8.95
C GLN A 90 6.29 12.28 -10.46
N VAL A 91 7.42 11.88 -11.07
CA VAL A 91 7.62 11.99 -12.52
C VAL A 91 6.66 11.08 -13.27
N ILE A 92 5.88 11.64 -14.22
CA ILE A 92 4.88 10.91 -15.01
C ILE A 92 5.45 9.67 -15.74
N ALA A 93 6.70 9.74 -16.19
CA ALA A 93 7.35 8.58 -16.79
C ALA A 93 7.53 7.42 -15.82
N GLN A 94 7.67 7.71 -14.52
CA GLN A 94 7.80 6.70 -13.47
C GLN A 94 6.43 6.14 -13.05
N THR A 95 5.46 7.01 -12.82
CA THR A 95 4.11 6.59 -12.47
C THR A 95 3.45 5.79 -13.59
N GLY A 96 3.58 6.24 -14.84
CA GLY A 96 2.94 5.61 -15.99
C GLY A 96 3.64 4.35 -16.52
N LYS A 97 4.97 4.24 -16.39
CA LYS A 97 5.70 3.08 -16.95
C LYS A 97 6.08 2.03 -15.91
N GLN A 98 6.06 2.38 -14.61
CA GLN A 98 6.54 1.48 -13.57
C GLN A 98 5.53 1.29 -12.43
N LEU A 99 5.12 2.38 -11.75
CA LEU A 99 4.41 2.27 -10.48
C LEU A 99 2.97 1.79 -10.65
N VAL A 100 2.20 2.40 -11.54
CA VAL A 100 0.80 2.02 -11.78
C VAL A 100 0.69 0.66 -12.49
N PRO A 101 1.48 0.34 -13.54
CA PRO A 101 1.50 -1.02 -14.10
C PRO A 101 1.83 -2.08 -13.06
N ARG A 102 2.85 -1.84 -12.21
CA ARG A 102 3.19 -2.77 -11.14
C ARG A 102 2.09 -2.93 -10.09
N ALA A 103 1.27 -1.91 -9.89
CA ALA A 103 0.10 -2.01 -9.02
C ALA A 103 -0.96 -2.99 -9.59
N ALA A 104 -1.14 -3.03 -10.90
CA ALA A 104 -1.96 -4.05 -11.56
C ALA A 104 -1.37 -5.46 -11.37
N ASP A 105 -0.05 -5.60 -11.57
CA ASP A 105 0.65 -6.88 -11.41
C ASP A 105 0.50 -7.45 -9.99
N ASN A 106 0.38 -6.62 -8.96
CA ASN A 106 0.13 -7.10 -7.60
C ASN A 106 -1.18 -7.88 -7.50
N PHE A 107 -2.24 -7.41 -8.15
CA PHE A 107 -3.52 -8.12 -8.16
C PHE A 107 -3.45 -9.42 -8.95
N HIS A 108 -2.78 -9.43 -10.10
CA HIS A 108 -2.55 -10.64 -10.89
C HIS A 108 -1.75 -11.68 -10.10
N TYR A 109 -0.65 -11.26 -9.47
CA TYR A 109 0.18 -12.13 -8.65
C TYR A 109 -0.60 -12.80 -7.52
N PHE A 110 -1.33 -12.00 -6.71
CA PHE A 110 -2.08 -12.56 -5.59
C PHE A 110 -3.33 -13.33 -6.02
N ALA A 111 -3.89 -13.05 -7.19
CA ALA A 111 -4.93 -13.87 -7.79
C ALA A 111 -4.45 -15.29 -8.12
N GLU A 112 -3.18 -15.43 -8.54
CA GLU A 112 -2.57 -16.74 -8.76
C GLU A 112 -2.20 -17.43 -7.45
N MET A 113 -1.62 -16.69 -6.52
CA MET A 113 -1.13 -17.22 -5.26
C MET A 113 -2.24 -17.74 -4.35
N CYS A 114 -3.40 -17.07 -4.30
CA CYS A 114 -4.46 -17.44 -3.36
C CYS A 114 -5.11 -18.82 -3.64
N THR A 115 -4.89 -19.36 -4.84
CA THR A 115 -5.34 -20.72 -5.22
C THR A 115 -4.31 -21.81 -4.96
N ARG A 116 -3.12 -21.45 -4.47
CA ARG A 116 -1.98 -22.35 -4.30
C ARG A 116 -1.48 -22.41 -2.85
N VAL A 117 -2.29 -21.98 -1.89
CA VAL A 117 -1.92 -22.04 -0.47
C VAL A 117 -2.35 -23.38 0.09
N ASP A 118 -1.37 -24.27 0.22
CA ASP A 118 -1.55 -25.60 0.78
C ASP A 118 -1.09 -25.63 2.25
N GLY A 119 -1.74 -26.46 3.05
CA GLY A 119 -1.28 -26.79 4.40
C GLY A 119 -0.24 -27.91 4.38
N HIS A 120 0.30 -28.20 5.54
CA HIS A 120 1.21 -29.30 5.76
C HIS A 120 0.53 -30.43 6.53
N THR A 121 0.94 -31.67 6.27
CA THR A 121 0.44 -32.85 6.96
C THR A 121 1.59 -33.57 7.65
N TYR A 122 1.42 -33.90 8.92
CA TYR A 122 2.40 -34.57 9.77
C TYR A 122 1.77 -35.82 10.40
N PRO A 123 1.82 -36.98 9.73
CA PRO A 123 1.28 -38.23 10.26
C PRO A 123 2.14 -38.76 11.40
N THR A 124 1.50 -39.30 12.43
CA THR A 124 2.14 -40.09 13.48
C THR A 124 1.45 -41.46 13.53
N PRO A 125 1.99 -42.45 14.28
CA PRO A 125 1.34 -43.76 14.38
C PRO A 125 -0.10 -43.73 14.93
N THR A 126 -0.48 -42.68 15.66
CA THR A 126 -1.76 -42.57 16.35
C THR A 126 -2.59 -41.35 15.94
N HIS A 127 -2.02 -40.37 15.25
CA HIS A 127 -2.67 -39.11 14.90
C HIS A 127 -2.29 -38.63 13.51
N LEU A 128 -3.24 -37.98 12.84
CA LEU A 128 -3.02 -37.19 11.66
C LEU A 128 -3.02 -35.69 12.04
N ASN A 129 -1.85 -35.06 12.04
CA ASN A 129 -1.73 -33.62 12.26
C ASN A 129 -1.64 -32.91 10.91
N TYR A 130 -2.40 -31.83 10.76
CA TYR A 130 -2.34 -31.01 9.55
C TYR A 130 -2.57 -29.53 9.90
N THR A 131 -2.12 -28.64 9.01
CA THR A 131 -2.31 -27.20 9.13
C THR A 131 -3.36 -26.70 8.14
N LEU A 132 -4.20 -25.77 8.57
CA LEU A 132 -5.13 -25.04 7.70
C LEU A 132 -4.89 -23.55 7.84
N TYR A 133 -4.96 -22.84 6.72
CA TYR A 133 -4.91 -21.38 6.70
C TYR A 133 -6.31 -20.80 6.60
N HIS A 134 -6.63 -19.89 7.52
CA HIS A 134 -7.89 -19.19 7.55
C HIS A 134 -7.70 -17.68 7.44
N PRO A 135 -8.63 -16.95 6.78
CA PRO A 135 -8.67 -15.49 6.85
C PRO A 135 -8.74 -15.01 8.30
N VAL A 136 -8.04 -13.93 8.61
CA VAL A 136 -7.98 -13.40 9.98
C VAL A 136 -9.18 -12.52 10.34
N GLY A 137 -9.88 -11.95 9.34
CA GLY A 137 -11.02 -11.07 9.56
C GLY A 137 -10.84 -9.70 8.89
N VAL A 138 -11.20 -8.64 9.60
CA VAL A 138 -11.03 -7.26 9.16
C VAL A 138 -9.58 -6.82 9.30
N CYS A 139 -9.00 -6.31 8.21
CA CYS A 139 -7.66 -5.77 8.16
C CYS A 139 -7.67 -4.24 8.05
N ALA A 140 -6.89 -3.56 8.89
CA ALA A 140 -6.54 -2.16 8.71
C ALA A 140 -5.32 -2.07 7.80
N LEU A 141 -5.45 -1.37 6.67
CA LEU A 141 -4.41 -1.18 5.68
C LEU A 141 -4.04 0.30 5.64
N ILE A 142 -2.83 0.63 6.09
CA ILE A 142 -2.37 2.03 6.21
C ILE A 142 -1.14 2.21 5.34
N SER A 143 -1.25 3.09 4.35
CA SER A 143 -0.22 3.33 3.34
C SER A 143 0.29 4.77 3.37
N PRO A 144 1.58 4.98 3.07
CA PRO A 144 2.24 6.27 3.08
C PRO A 144 2.00 7.06 1.78
N TRP A 145 2.60 8.24 1.72
CA TRP A 145 2.48 9.20 0.63
C TRP A 145 3.54 9.04 -0.49
N ASN A 146 4.64 8.33 -0.24
CA ASN A 146 5.81 8.34 -1.13
C ASN A 146 5.66 7.52 -2.42
N VAL A 147 4.88 6.45 -2.40
CA VAL A 147 4.45 5.64 -3.57
C VAL A 147 3.05 5.10 -3.30
N PRO A 148 2.04 6.01 -3.22
CA PRO A 148 0.78 5.73 -2.56
C PRO A 148 -0.01 4.59 -3.21
N PHE A 149 -0.25 4.65 -4.52
CA PHE A 149 -1.07 3.65 -5.20
C PHE A 149 -0.46 2.25 -5.14
N MET A 150 0.85 2.16 -5.43
CA MET A 150 1.55 0.87 -5.38
C MET A 150 1.55 0.27 -3.98
N THR A 151 1.81 1.06 -2.92
CA THR A 151 1.81 0.56 -1.54
C THR A 151 0.41 0.22 -1.04
N ALA A 152 -0.63 0.90 -1.51
CA ALA A 152 -2.02 0.51 -1.26
C ALA A 152 -2.32 -0.87 -1.83
N THR A 153 -1.92 -1.12 -3.09
CA THR A 153 -2.18 -2.41 -3.75
C THR A 153 -1.38 -3.56 -3.14
N TRP A 154 -0.17 -3.33 -2.61
CA TRP A 154 0.60 -4.33 -1.85
C TRP A 154 -0.14 -4.87 -0.63
N LYS A 155 -1.06 -4.08 -0.07
CA LYS A 155 -1.84 -4.44 1.11
C LYS A 155 -3.23 -4.95 0.73
N VAL A 156 -3.90 -4.27 -0.19
CA VAL A 156 -5.26 -4.61 -0.61
C VAL A 156 -5.29 -5.95 -1.34
N ALA A 157 -4.38 -6.16 -2.30
CA ALA A 157 -4.39 -7.38 -3.10
C ALA A 157 -4.26 -8.67 -2.26
N PRO A 158 -3.26 -8.84 -1.37
CA PRO A 158 -3.20 -10.02 -0.52
C PRO A 158 -4.35 -10.10 0.48
N ALA A 159 -4.76 -8.97 1.11
CA ALA A 159 -5.85 -9.01 2.07
C ALA A 159 -7.11 -9.61 1.44
N LEU A 160 -7.53 -9.10 0.28
CA LEU A 160 -8.74 -9.56 -0.40
C LEU A 160 -8.58 -10.95 -1.01
N ALA A 161 -7.48 -11.23 -1.69
CA ALA A 161 -7.22 -12.51 -2.34
C ALA A 161 -7.32 -13.68 -1.33
N PHE A 162 -6.78 -13.49 -0.12
CA PHE A 162 -6.82 -14.51 0.94
C PHE A 162 -8.09 -14.45 1.82
N GLY A 163 -9.14 -13.77 1.37
CA GLY A 163 -10.47 -13.83 1.97
C GLY A 163 -10.67 -12.91 3.18
N ASN A 164 -9.78 -11.96 3.43
CA ASN A 164 -9.99 -10.93 4.43
C ASN A 164 -10.81 -9.77 3.86
N THR A 165 -11.45 -9.01 4.73
CA THR A 165 -12.02 -7.70 4.39
C THR A 165 -11.14 -6.58 4.90
N ALA A 166 -11.24 -5.40 4.32
CA ALA A 166 -10.27 -4.34 4.57
C ALA A 166 -10.89 -2.95 4.73
N VAL A 167 -10.23 -2.15 5.56
CA VAL A 167 -10.37 -0.70 5.61
C VAL A 167 -9.02 -0.10 5.24
N LEU A 168 -8.96 0.56 4.09
CA LEU A 168 -7.78 1.25 3.57
C LEU A 168 -7.79 2.70 4.02
N LYS A 169 -6.67 3.15 4.60
CA LYS A 169 -6.39 4.53 4.95
C LYS A 169 -5.08 4.95 4.30
N MET A 170 -5.14 5.89 3.36
CA MET A 170 -3.95 6.51 2.78
C MET A 170 -3.47 7.69 3.61
N SER A 171 -2.25 8.16 3.33
CA SER A 171 -1.82 9.46 3.81
C SER A 171 -2.75 10.55 3.30
N GLU A 172 -3.00 11.56 4.12
CA GLU A 172 -3.73 12.77 3.75
C GLU A 172 -3.01 13.59 2.67
N LEU A 173 -1.73 13.35 2.47
CA LEU A 173 -0.92 14.01 1.44
C LEU A 173 -1.10 13.42 0.03
N SER A 174 -1.72 12.25 -0.09
CA SER A 174 -1.88 11.56 -1.39
C SER A 174 -3.08 10.60 -1.38
N PRO A 175 -4.31 11.12 -1.25
CA PRO A 175 -5.50 10.29 -1.07
C PRO A 175 -6.18 9.85 -2.37
N LEU A 176 -5.90 10.50 -3.51
CA LEU A 176 -6.77 10.42 -4.69
C LEU A 176 -6.79 9.04 -5.35
N THR A 177 -5.63 8.41 -5.52
CA THR A 177 -5.54 7.10 -6.17
C THR A 177 -6.15 5.98 -5.34
N ALA A 178 -6.17 6.11 -3.99
CA ALA A 178 -6.86 5.15 -3.12
C ALA A 178 -8.39 5.25 -3.24
N ALA A 179 -8.94 6.46 -3.39
CA ALA A 179 -10.36 6.64 -3.65
C ALA A 179 -10.75 5.92 -4.96
N ARG A 180 -9.97 6.13 -6.03
CA ARG A 180 -10.18 5.48 -7.31
C ARG A 180 -10.03 3.96 -7.25
N LEU A 181 -9.10 3.43 -6.44
CA LEU A 181 -8.96 1.99 -6.20
C LEU A 181 -10.23 1.37 -5.60
N GLY A 182 -10.88 2.08 -4.67
CA GLY A 182 -12.15 1.64 -4.09
C GLY A 182 -13.27 1.53 -5.13
N GLU A 183 -13.37 2.52 -6.03
CA GLU A 183 -14.33 2.51 -7.14
C GLU A 183 -14.06 1.37 -8.13
N LEU A 184 -12.81 1.21 -8.55
CA LEU A 184 -12.39 0.12 -9.45
C LEU A 184 -12.64 -1.26 -8.84
N ALA A 185 -12.52 -1.41 -7.52
CA ALA A 185 -12.85 -2.66 -6.84
C ALA A 185 -14.34 -3.01 -6.97
N LEU A 186 -15.23 -2.02 -6.81
CA LEU A 186 -16.67 -2.21 -7.02
C LEU A 186 -16.98 -2.53 -8.49
N GLU A 187 -16.36 -1.83 -9.45
CA GLU A 187 -16.49 -2.08 -10.88
C GLU A 187 -16.01 -3.49 -11.27
N ALA A 188 -14.95 -3.97 -10.63
CA ALA A 188 -14.47 -5.34 -10.79
C ALA A 188 -15.46 -6.40 -10.26
N GLY A 189 -16.46 -5.99 -9.46
CA GLY A 189 -17.45 -6.85 -8.83
C GLY A 189 -17.05 -7.35 -7.44
N VAL A 190 -16.07 -6.71 -6.80
CA VAL A 190 -15.79 -6.94 -5.37
C VAL A 190 -17.01 -6.48 -4.57
N PRO A 191 -17.58 -7.33 -3.71
CA PRO A 191 -18.83 -6.99 -3.02
C PRO A 191 -18.69 -5.75 -2.12
N PRO A 192 -19.77 -4.95 -1.98
CA PRO A 192 -19.83 -3.85 -1.03
C PRO A 192 -19.36 -4.25 0.38
N GLY A 193 -18.54 -3.42 1.00
CA GLY A 193 -17.99 -3.67 2.34
C GLY A 193 -16.74 -4.54 2.39
N VAL A 194 -16.38 -5.29 1.35
CA VAL A 194 -15.14 -6.08 1.31
C VAL A 194 -13.92 -5.17 1.31
N LEU A 195 -13.94 -4.08 0.54
CA LEU A 195 -12.98 -2.99 0.62
C LEU A 195 -13.71 -1.70 0.98
N ASN A 196 -13.23 -1.02 2.01
CA ASN A 196 -13.67 0.30 2.42
C ASN A 196 -12.47 1.25 2.38
N VAL A 197 -12.70 2.52 2.05
CA VAL A 197 -11.66 3.55 1.99
C VAL A 197 -12.07 4.71 2.89
N VAL A 198 -11.24 5.02 3.88
CA VAL A 198 -11.44 6.16 4.77
C VAL A 198 -10.28 7.15 4.61
N HIS A 199 -10.59 8.43 4.57
CA HIS A 199 -9.63 9.51 4.42
C HIS A 199 -9.47 10.26 5.75
N GLY A 200 -8.34 10.93 5.91
CA GLY A 200 -8.02 11.73 7.10
C GLY A 200 -6.57 11.47 7.55
N ASP A 201 -6.19 12.05 8.66
CA ASP A 201 -4.83 11.98 9.19
C ASP A 201 -4.54 10.70 10.00
N GLY A 202 -3.32 10.66 10.55
CA GLY A 202 -2.89 9.53 11.38
C GLY A 202 -3.54 9.51 12.75
N ARG A 203 -3.91 10.69 13.30
CA ARG A 203 -4.45 10.85 14.66
C ARG A 203 -5.95 10.59 14.72
N ASP A 204 -6.70 11.31 13.89
CA ASP A 204 -8.16 11.30 13.95
C ASP A 204 -8.78 10.06 13.28
N THR A 205 -8.07 9.50 12.26
CA THR A 205 -8.56 8.35 11.48
C THR A 205 -7.71 7.10 11.69
N GLY A 206 -6.38 7.24 11.61
CA GLY A 206 -5.45 6.10 11.66
C GLY A 206 -5.41 5.42 13.03
N GLU A 207 -5.33 6.19 14.12
CA GLU A 207 -5.24 5.67 15.47
C GLU A 207 -6.54 4.96 15.91
N PRO A 208 -7.75 5.53 15.73
CA PRO A 208 -9.00 4.81 15.98
C PRO A 208 -9.12 3.51 15.17
N LEU A 209 -8.68 3.51 13.90
CA LEU A 209 -8.68 2.31 13.08
C LEU A 209 -7.75 1.21 13.66
N CYS A 210 -6.56 1.58 14.11
CA CYS A 210 -5.63 0.65 14.72
C CYS A 210 -6.13 0.08 16.06
N ARG A 211 -6.81 0.89 16.86
CA ARG A 211 -7.35 0.49 18.17
C ARG A 211 -8.65 -0.29 18.08
N HIS A 212 -9.36 -0.24 16.96
CA HIS A 212 -10.70 -0.81 16.85
C HIS A 212 -10.70 -2.31 17.20
N PRO A 213 -11.60 -2.79 18.11
CA PRO A 213 -11.59 -4.16 18.62
C PRO A 213 -11.84 -5.22 17.55
N ASP A 214 -12.61 -4.88 16.51
CA ASP A 214 -12.93 -5.81 15.42
C ASP A 214 -11.83 -5.87 14.34
N VAL A 215 -10.84 -4.99 14.36
CA VAL A 215 -9.65 -5.11 13.49
C VAL A 215 -8.75 -6.19 14.04
N ARG A 216 -8.44 -7.20 13.22
CA ARG A 216 -7.66 -8.38 13.60
C ARG A 216 -6.22 -8.34 13.12
N ALA A 217 -5.96 -7.62 12.04
CA ALA A 217 -4.63 -7.44 11.50
C ALA A 217 -4.41 -6.00 11.04
N ILE A 218 -3.19 -5.52 11.16
CA ILE A 218 -2.77 -4.19 10.72
C ILE A 218 -1.60 -4.37 9.77
N SER A 219 -1.74 -3.89 8.52
CA SER A 219 -0.63 -3.72 7.60
C SER A 219 -0.32 -2.23 7.47
N PHE A 220 0.83 -1.84 7.95
CA PHE A 220 1.30 -0.45 8.01
C PHE A 220 2.60 -0.28 7.23
N THR A 221 2.69 0.79 6.45
CA THR A 221 3.93 1.29 5.89
C THR A 221 4.09 2.76 6.26
N GLY A 222 5.25 3.11 6.81
CA GLY A 222 5.56 4.47 7.23
C GLY A 222 6.79 4.57 8.13
N SER A 223 6.85 5.62 8.97
CA SER A 223 8.00 5.81 9.86
C SER A 223 8.05 4.78 10.99
N THR A 224 9.26 4.41 11.42
CA THR A 224 9.48 3.53 12.57
C THR A 224 8.83 4.08 13.83
N ALA A 225 8.88 5.40 14.05
CA ALA A 225 8.25 6.05 15.19
C ALA A 225 6.72 5.86 15.20
N THR A 226 6.07 5.97 14.04
CA THR A 226 4.63 5.73 13.90
C THR A 226 4.31 4.25 14.08
N GLY A 227 5.11 3.34 13.50
CA GLY A 227 4.95 1.90 13.67
C GLY A 227 4.98 1.49 15.15
N ASN A 228 5.94 2.00 15.91
CA ASN A 228 6.02 1.76 17.37
C ASN A 228 4.77 2.23 18.11
N ARG A 229 4.25 3.43 17.78
CA ARG A 229 3.00 3.93 18.37
C ARG A 229 1.81 3.05 18.04
N ILE A 230 1.70 2.58 16.80
CA ILE A 230 0.63 1.67 16.37
C ILE A 230 0.68 0.36 17.18
N VAL A 231 1.85 -0.27 17.30
CA VAL A 231 2.00 -1.53 18.06
C VAL A 231 1.59 -1.34 19.52
N GLN A 232 2.02 -0.25 20.14
CA GLN A 232 1.68 0.06 21.53
C GLN A 232 0.17 0.34 21.72
N ALA A 233 -0.45 1.05 20.78
CA ALA A 233 -1.86 1.46 20.87
C ALA A 233 -2.85 0.35 20.50
N ALA A 234 -2.48 -0.53 19.57
CA ALA A 234 -3.39 -1.50 18.97
C ALA A 234 -3.65 -2.73 19.86
N GLY A 235 -2.77 -3.03 20.81
CA GLY A 235 -2.85 -4.24 21.61
C GLY A 235 -2.54 -5.52 20.82
N LEU A 236 -3.08 -6.64 21.25
CA LEU A 236 -2.79 -7.95 20.66
C LEU A 236 -3.50 -8.13 19.32
N LYS A 237 -2.78 -7.87 18.23
CA LYS A 237 -3.22 -8.04 16.84
C LYS A 237 -2.11 -8.68 16.00
N LYS A 238 -2.42 -9.09 14.77
CA LYS A 238 -1.40 -9.45 13.78
C LYS A 238 -0.87 -8.17 13.11
N PHE A 239 0.45 -8.11 12.92
CA PHE A 239 1.11 -6.96 12.29
C PHE A 239 1.92 -7.38 11.08
N SER A 240 1.85 -6.55 10.03
CA SER A 240 2.76 -6.53 8.90
C SER A 240 3.28 -5.10 8.79
N MET A 241 4.56 -4.90 9.15
CA MET A 241 5.17 -3.58 9.29
C MET A 241 6.27 -3.39 8.26
N GLU A 242 6.08 -2.40 7.38
CA GLU A 242 7.09 -1.91 6.45
C GLU A 242 7.53 -0.52 6.93
N LEU A 243 8.77 -0.43 7.41
CA LEU A 243 9.23 0.75 8.13
C LEU A 243 10.38 1.43 7.39
N GLY A 244 10.83 2.56 7.91
CA GLY A 244 11.96 3.29 7.37
C GLY A 244 13.29 2.58 7.57
N GLY A 245 14.28 3.02 6.82
CA GLY A 245 15.62 2.47 6.89
C GLY A 245 16.70 3.45 6.44
N LYS A 246 17.95 3.03 6.54
CA LYS A 246 19.15 3.65 6.00
C LYS A 246 19.97 2.59 5.27
N SER A 247 19.43 2.15 4.12
CA SER A 247 19.99 1.03 3.36
C SER A 247 21.42 1.33 2.89
N PRO A 248 22.36 0.42 3.12
CA PRO A 248 23.72 0.56 2.60
C PRO A 248 23.76 0.20 1.11
N PHE A 249 24.46 1.01 0.32
CA PHE A 249 24.86 0.71 -1.04
C PHE A 249 26.40 0.49 -1.05
N VAL A 250 26.82 -0.75 -1.22
CA VAL A 250 28.23 -1.16 -1.03
C VAL A 250 28.90 -1.31 -2.39
N VAL A 251 30.07 -0.68 -2.57
CA VAL A 251 30.87 -0.70 -3.81
C VAL A 251 32.29 -1.16 -3.48
N PHE A 252 32.66 -2.33 -4.01
CA PHE A 252 34.02 -2.86 -3.95
C PHE A 252 34.85 -2.39 -5.17
N ASP A 253 36.17 -2.54 -5.10
CA ASP A 253 37.10 -2.07 -6.13
C ASP A 253 37.04 -2.88 -7.44
N ASP A 254 36.52 -4.09 -7.40
CA ASP A 254 36.28 -4.97 -8.55
C ASP A 254 34.90 -4.75 -9.22
N ALA A 255 34.08 -3.83 -8.71
CA ALA A 255 32.78 -3.51 -9.29
C ALA A 255 32.92 -2.81 -10.66
N ASP A 256 31.92 -2.99 -11.54
CA ASP A 256 31.74 -2.15 -12.71
C ASP A 256 31.49 -0.70 -12.27
N PHE A 257 32.52 0.12 -12.38
CA PHE A 257 32.58 1.46 -11.79
C PHE A 257 31.48 2.40 -12.32
N GLU A 258 31.29 2.48 -13.64
CA GLU A 258 30.29 3.37 -14.22
C GLU A 258 28.87 2.90 -13.92
N ARG A 259 28.62 1.62 -13.97
CA ARG A 259 27.33 1.03 -13.60
C ARG A 259 27.00 1.20 -12.11
N ALA A 260 28.01 1.10 -11.25
CA ALA A 260 27.86 1.37 -9.82
C ALA A 260 27.52 2.84 -9.54
N LEU A 261 28.13 3.79 -10.28
CA LEU A 261 27.79 5.22 -10.20
C LEU A 261 26.33 5.48 -10.61
N ASP A 262 25.91 4.97 -11.76
CA ASP A 262 24.55 5.15 -12.26
C ASP A 262 23.52 4.56 -11.27
N ALA A 263 23.82 3.38 -10.74
CA ALA A 263 22.97 2.72 -9.75
C ALA A 263 22.92 3.53 -8.44
N ALA A 264 24.04 4.06 -7.96
CA ALA A 264 24.10 4.85 -6.74
C ALA A 264 23.29 6.16 -6.88
N VAL A 265 23.44 6.88 -8.00
CA VAL A 265 22.66 8.09 -8.30
C VAL A 265 21.16 7.77 -8.37
N PHE A 266 20.79 6.72 -9.10
CA PHE A 266 19.40 6.29 -9.19
C PHE A 266 18.83 5.90 -7.82
N MET A 267 19.56 5.13 -7.02
CA MET A 267 19.09 4.62 -5.73
C MET A 267 18.83 5.72 -4.70
N ILE A 268 19.55 6.84 -4.76
CA ILE A 268 19.34 7.92 -3.78
C ILE A 268 18.47 9.06 -4.33
N PHE A 269 18.56 9.43 -5.61
CA PHE A 269 17.82 10.56 -6.13
C PHE A 269 16.48 10.21 -6.78
N SER A 270 16.24 8.93 -7.11
CA SER A 270 14.91 8.56 -7.60
C SER A 270 13.86 8.79 -6.53
N ASN A 271 12.74 9.41 -6.91
CA ASN A 271 11.69 9.81 -5.99
C ASN A 271 12.22 10.65 -4.80
N ASN A 272 13.14 11.59 -5.07
CA ASN A 272 13.77 12.48 -4.07
C ASN A 272 14.44 11.74 -2.88
N GLY A 273 14.80 10.47 -3.03
CA GLY A 273 15.34 9.65 -1.94
C GLY A 273 14.29 9.22 -0.90
N GLU A 274 13.03 9.39 -1.17
CA GLU A 274 11.91 9.14 -0.25
C GLU A 274 11.45 7.67 -0.23
N ARG A 275 12.18 6.80 -0.94
CA ARG A 275 11.92 5.35 -0.90
C ARG A 275 12.50 4.74 0.37
N CYS A 276 11.78 3.81 0.98
CA CYS A 276 12.29 3.01 2.10
C CYS A 276 13.55 2.21 1.72
N THR A 277 13.73 1.91 0.41
CA THR A 277 14.87 1.19 -0.16
C THR A 277 15.97 2.10 -0.69
N ALA A 278 15.90 3.43 -0.47
CA ALA A 278 16.92 4.36 -0.94
C ALA A 278 18.31 4.00 -0.40
N GLY A 279 19.31 3.96 -1.28
CA GLY A 279 20.72 3.73 -0.93
C GLY A 279 21.34 4.93 -0.22
N SER A 280 20.79 5.29 0.94
CA SER A 280 21.10 6.53 1.66
C SER A 280 22.47 6.53 2.35
N ARG A 281 23.18 5.41 2.36
CA ARG A 281 24.57 5.29 2.80
C ARG A 281 25.38 4.60 1.72
N ILE A 282 26.23 5.33 1.02
CA ILE A 282 27.12 4.77 0.02
C ILE A 282 28.45 4.42 0.68
N LEU A 283 28.75 3.13 0.77
CA LEU A 283 29.98 2.58 1.37
C LEU A 283 30.90 2.14 0.24
N VAL A 284 31.98 2.88 0.03
CA VAL A 284 32.93 2.65 -1.06
C VAL A 284 34.24 2.16 -0.51
N GLN A 285 34.79 1.10 -1.10
CA GLN A 285 36.09 0.56 -0.72
C GLN A 285 37.19 1.61 -0.91
N ARG A 286 38.11 1.70 0.03
CA ARG A 286 39.11 2.78 0.15
C ARG A 286 39.90 3.08 -1.14
N PRO A 287 40.40 2.09 -1.89
CA PRO A 287 41.22 2.38 -3.11
C PRO A 287 40.50 3.20 -4.16
N ILE A 288 39.17 3.08 -4.28
CA ILE A 288 38.36 3.75 -5.29
C ILE A 288 37.52 4.92 -4.72
N TYR A 289 37.59 5.16 -3.41
CA TYR A 289 36.69 6.10 -2.71
C TYR A 289 36.76 7.52 -3.30
N ALA A 290 37.95 8.12 -3.40
CA ALA A 290 38.10 9.50 -3.88
C ALA A 290 37.54 9.66 -5.28
N ARG A 291 37.99 8.78 -6.22
CA ARG A 291 37.52 8.76 -7.60
C ARG A 291 36.00 8.59 -7.67
N PHE A 292 35.42 7.70 -6.83
CA PHE A 292 33.98 7.46 -6.81
C PHE A 292 33.22 8.70 -6.33
N ALA A 293 33.67 9.34 -5.25
CA ALA A 293 33.04 10.54 -4.71
C ALA A 293 33.02 11.70 -5.69
N ASP A 294 34.16 11.97 -6.37
CA ASP A 294 34.25 13.02 -7.38
C ASP A 294 33.29 12.76 -8.56
N ARG A 295 33.32 11.54 -9.11
CA ARG A 295 32.44 11.15 -10.22
C ARG A 295 30.98 11.11 -9.85
N PHE A 296 30.66 10.71 -8.60
CA PHE A 296 29.30 10.75 -8.09
C PHE A 296 28.77 12.19 -7.99
N ALA A 297 29.59 13.12 -7.48
CA ALA A 297 29.23 14.52 -7.40
C ALA A 297 29.02 15.17 -8.79
N GLU A 298 29.85 14.79 -9.79
CA GLU A 298 29.64 15.22 -11.19
C GLU A 298 28.32 14.68 -11.77
N ARG A 299 28.01 13.40 -11.52
CA ARG A 299 26.83 12.71 -12.07
C ARG A 299 25.53 13.20 -11.40
N ALA A 300 25.60 13.75 -10.18
CA ALA A 300 24.48 14.28 -9.43
C ALA A 300 24.10 15.74 -9.80
N LYS A 301 24.93 16.44 -10.58
CA LYS A 301 24.64 17.79 -11.12
C LYS A 301 23.71 17.70 -12.33
#